data_9926738d8e97e746202794f8294fba0c
#
_entry.id   9926738d8e97e746202794f8294fba0c
#
_cell.length_a   1.000
_cell.length_b   1.000
_cell.length_c   1.000
_cell.angle_alpha   90.00
_cell.angle_beta   90.00
_cell.angle_gamma   90.00
#
_symmetry.space_group_name_H-M   'P 1'
#
loop_
_entity.id
_entity.type
_entity.pdbx_description
1 polymer ?
#
loop_
_entity_poly.entity_id
_entity_poly.type
_entity_poly.pdbx_seq_one_letter_code
_entity_poly.pdbx_strand_id
1 'polypeptide(L)'
;MTLPPGAPICRWIYKDEVVDIMPDDENVIGFTNMWYHEALAAKEKRTLSNGIDIYIFSLPYYVATKLEAVKGRGGDDWRWSHDFEDIIYILNYCPTFILTLQSGNVKLIEYLKKEFSDILCRSNISEEVECKLPYGEDDRTEYILDVMKGIVNL
;
A
#
# COMPACT_ATOMS: atom_id res chain seq x y z
N MET A 1 -12.88 -7.52 22.77
CA MET A 1 -11.53 -7.35 22.21
C MET A 1 -10.52 -7.50 23.30
N THR A 2 -9.46 -8.22 23.06
CA THR A 2 -8.34 -8.39 24.01
C THR A 2 -7.04 -8.00 23.34
N LEU A 3 -6.12 -7.40 24.10
CA LEU A 3 -4.76 -7.08 23.65
C LEU A 3 -3.86 -8.30 23.94
N PRO A 4 -3.23 -8.92 22.90
CA PRO A 4 -2.30 -10.03 23.11
C PRO A 4 -1.06 -9.57 23.89
N PRO A 5 -0.51 -10.38 24.82
CA PRO A 5 0.72 -10.05 25.50
C PRO A 5 1.88 -9.82 24.53
N GLY A 6 2.59 -8.68 24.66
CA GLY A 6 3.74 -8.35 23.81
C GLY A 6 3.39 -7.92 22.37
N ALA A 7 2.11 -7.80 22.02
CA ALA A 7 1.69 -7.28 20.72
C ALA A 7 1.82 -5.75 20.64
N PRO A 8 1.92 -5.19 19.42
CA PRO A 8 1.83 -3.75 19.21
C PRO A 8 0.55 -3.17 19.83
N ILE A 9 0.63 -1.95 20.35
CA ILE A 9 -0.49 -1.27 21.04
C ILE A 9 -1.75 -1.12 20.18
N CYS A 10 -1.60 -1.13 18.86
CA CYS A 10 -2.70 -1.06 17.89
C CYS A 10 -3.39 -2.41 17.64
N ARG A 11 -2.79 -3.54 18.08
CA ARG A 11 -3.26 -4.89 17.74
C ARG A 11 -4.22 -5.46 18.76
N TRP A 12 -5.37 -5.90 18.31
CA TRP A 12 -6.43 -6.48 19.12
C TRP A 12 -6.87 -7.83 18.54
N ILE A 13 -7.43 -8.69 19.40
CA ILE A 13 -8.09 -9.93 18.98
C ILE A 13 -9.59 -9.77 19.19
N TYR A 14 -10.35 -10.06 18.14
CA TYR A 14 -11.82 -10.11 18.16
C TYR A 14 -12.30 -11.39 17.50
N LYS A 15 -12.89 -12.31 18.28
CA LYS A 15 -13.39 -13.63 17.80
C LYS A 15 -12.32 -14.38 16.98
N ASP A 16 -11.13 -14.51 17.54
CA ASP A 16 -9.96 -15.17 16.95
C ASP A 16 -9.35 -14.46 15.71
N GLU A 17 -9.92 -13.34 15.29
CA GLU A 17 -9.37 -12.50 14.22
C GLU A 17 -8.46 -11.40 14.78
N VAL A 18 -7.35 -11.17 14.07
CA VAL A 18 -6.43 -10.06 14.38
C VAL A 18 -6.95 -8.78 13.76
N VAL A 19 -7.11 -7.73 14.58
CA VAL A 19 -7.56 -6.41 14.14
C VAL A 19 -6.57 -5.36 14.61
N ASP A 20 -5.93 -4.66 13.67
CA ASP A 20 -5.08 -3.52 13.97
C ASP A 20 -5.89 -2.22 13.85
N ILE A 21 -5.98 -1.45 14.94
CA ILE A 21 -6.67 -0.15 14.98
C ILE A 21 -5.61 0.94 14.98
N MET A 22 -5.49 1.62 13.84
CA MET A 22 -4.48 2.66 13.64
C MET A 22 -5.13 4.04 13.64
N PRO A 23 -4.74 4.93 14.58
CA PRO A 23 -5.18 6.32 14.54
C PRO A 23 -4.49 7.11 13.41
N ASP A 24 -5.13 8.18 12.97
CA ASP A 24 -4.56 9.16 12.04
C ASP A 24 -3.84 10.33 12.75
N ASP A 25 -3.78 10.28 14.09
CA ASP A 25 -3.07 11.24 14.95
C ASP A 25 -1.94 10.53 15.72
N GLU A 26 -0.71 10.98 15.54
CA GLU A 26 0.48 10.43 16.19
C GLU A 26 0.46 10.58 17.73
N ASN A 27 -0.27 11.57 18.26
CA ASN A 27 -0.38 11.78 19.71
C ASN A 27 -1.13 10.65 20.43
N VAL A 28 -1.83 9.77 19.71
CA VAL A 28 -2.62 8.68 20.29
C VAL A 28 -1.74 7.49 20.69
N ILE A 29 -0.84 7.05 19.78
CA ILE A 29 0.03 5.87 20.01
C ILE A 29 1.51 6.15 19.74
N GLY A 30 1.90 7.41 19.52
CA GLY A 30 3.28 7.84 19.31
C GLY A 30 3.77 7.74 17.86
N PHE A 31 2.95 7.26 16.94
CA PHE A 31 3.25 7.22 15.49
C PHE A 31 1.97 7.17 14.67
N THR A 32 2.05 7.62 13.43
CA THR A 32 0.99 7.48 12.42
C THR A 32 1.61 7.44 11.03
N ASN A 33 0.82 7.05 10.03
CA ASN A 33 1.22 7.17 8.64
C ASN A 33 0.81 8.56 8.12
N MET A 34 1.71 9.27 7.47
CA MET A 34 1.49 10.63 7.01
C MET A 34 0.30 10.80 6.05
N TRP A 35 -0.15 9.71 5.44
CA TRP A 35 -1.27 9.70 4.49
C TRP A 35 -2.62 9.32 5.11
N TYR A 36 -2.66 8.83 6.37
CA TYR A 36 -3.92 8.33 6.96
C TYR A 36 -5.00 9.41 7.03
N HIS A 37 -4.65 10.62 7.45
CA HIS A 37 -5.62 11.71 7.57
C HIS A 37 -6.28 12.05 6.23
N GLU A 38 -5.47 12.25 5.18
CA GLU A 38 -5.97 12.55 3.83
C GLU A 38 -6.70 11.35 3.21
N ALA A 39 -6.21 10.12 3.45
CA ALA A 39 -6.84 8.89 2.99
C ALA A 39 -8.23 8.68 3.60
N LEU A 40 -8.40 8.98 4.89
CA LEU A 40 -9.69 8.94 5.58
C LEU A 40 -10.67 9.99 5.04
N ALA A 41 -10.18 11.18 4.71
CA ALA A 41 -11.00 12.22 4.09
C ALA A 41 -11.48 11.80 2.67
N ALA A 42 -10.63 11.06 1.93
CA ALA A 42 -10.88 10.60 0.57
C ALA A 42 -11.35 9.12 0.49
N LYS A 43 -11.87 8.58 1.60
CA LYS A 43 -12.33 7.18 1.66
C LYS A 43 -13.51 6.93 0.72
N GLU A 44 -13.55 5.71 0.18
CA GLU A 44 -14.60 5.26 -0.71
C GLU A 44 -15.52 4.25 -0.02
N LYS A 45 -16.82 4.38 -0.27
CA LYS A 45 -17.81 3.41 0.21
C LYS A 45 -17.80 2.18 -0.69
N ARG A 46 -17.80 1.01 -0.07
CA ARG A 46 -17.99 -0.29 -0.72
C ARG A 46 -19.05 -1.09 0.03
N THR A 47 -19.94 -1.74 -0.71
CA THR A 47 -20.93 -2.67 -0.14
C THR A 47 -20.42 -4.09 -0.35
N LEU A 48 -20.26 -4.83 0.74
CA LEU A 48 -19.86 -6.24 0.71
C LEU A 48 -21.01 -7.12 0.19
N SER A 49 -20.69 -8.36 -0.19
CA SER A 49 -21.68 -9.34 -0.72
C SER A 49 -22.80 -9.67 0.27
N ASN A 50 -22.56 -9.47 1.57
CA ASN A 50 -23.55 -9.64 2.63
C ASN A 50 -24.41 -8.38 2.91
N GLY A 51 -24.28 -7.33 2.10
CA GLY A 51 -25.00 -6.06 2.22
C GLY A 51 -24.44 -5.07 3.24
N ILE A 52 -23.31 -5.37 3.88
CA ILE A 52 -22.66 -4.44 4.83
C ILE A 52 -21.86 -3.39 4.07
N ASP A 53 -22.08 -2.13 4.42
CA ASP A 53 -21.30 -1.01 3.92
C ASP A 53 -20.01 -0.83 4.74
N ILE A 54 -18.89 -0.74 4.04
CA ILE A 54 -17.60 -0.40 4.61
C ILE A 54 -17.00 0.81 3.90
N TYR A 55 -16.03 1.46 4.52
CA TYR A 55 -15.22 2.49 3.89
C TYR A 55 -13.78 1.99 3.76
N ILE A 56 -13.22 2.16 2.57
CA ILE A 56 -11.83 1.79 2.26
C ILE A 56 -11.08 3.02 1.74
N PHE A 57 -9.78 3.01 1.85
CA PHE A 57 -8.95 4.01 1.16
C PHE A 57 -9.08 3.84 -0.35
N SER A 58 -9.10 4.94 -1.09
CA SER A 58 -8.93 4.87 -2.54
C SER A 58 -7.55 4.28 -2.88
N LEU A 59 -7.43 3.63 -4.02
CA LEU A 59 -6.19 2.92 -4.41
C LEU A 59 -4.93 3.80 -4.34
N PRO A 60 -4.93 5.08 -4.80
CA PRO A 60 -3.76 5.93 -4.70
C PRO A 60 -3.29 6.16 -3.25
N TYR A 61 -4.22 6.42 -2.33
CA TYR A 61 -3.89 6.59 -0.91
C TYR A 61 -3.47 5.26 -0.27
N TYR A 62 -4.10 4.15 -0.64
CA TYR A 62 -3.69 2.84 -0.15
C TYR A 62 -2.22 2.55 -0.53
N VAL A 63 -1.85 2.75 -1.80
CA VAL A 63 -0.46 2.57 -2.26
C VAL A 63 0.50 3.52 -1.53
N ALA A 64 0.13 4.79 -1.34
CA ALA A 64 0.96 5.74 -0.59
C ALA A 64 1.17 5.29 0.87
N THR A 65 0.13 4.78 1.54
CA THR A 65 0.27 4.26 2.92
C THR A 65 1.18 3.04 2.97
N LYS A 66 1.14 2.17 1.96
CA LYS A 66 2.01 0.99 1.86
C LYS A 66 3.46 1.36 1.55
N LEU A 67 3.69 2.38 0.71
CA LEU A 67 5.04 2.91 0.47
C LEU A 67 5.70 3.43 1.75
N GLU A 68 4.97 4.21 2.56
CA GLU A 68 5.48 4.65 3.88
C GLU A 68 5.78 3.46 4.80
N ALA A 69 4.94 2.41 4.79
CA ALA A 69 5.17 1.22 5.58
C ALA A 69 6.41 0.44 5.11
N VAL A 70 6.62 0.30 3.81
CA VAL A 70 7.85 -0.30 3.25
C VAL A 70 9.08 0.48 3.68
N LYS A 71 9.06 1.81 3.60
CA LYS A 71 10.18 2.67 4.02
C LYS A 71 10.49 2.52 5.53
N GLY A 72 9.46 2.38 6.35
CA GLY A 72 9.61 2.29 7.81
C GLY A 72 10.04 0.92 8.31
N ARG A 73 9.62 -0.18 7.66
CA ARG A 73 9.81 -1.55 8.18
C ARG A 73 10.21 -2.59 7.12
N GLY A 74 10.32 -2.21 5.83
CA GLY A 74 10.66 -3.12 4.75
C GLY A 74 12.13 -3.58 4.74
N GLY A 75 13.00 -2.88 5.46
CA GLY A 75 14.44 -3.15 5.44
C GLY A 75 15.07 -2.89 4.07
N ASP A 76 16.25 -3.48 3.86
CA ASP A 76 17.00 -3.30 2.60
C ASP A 76 16.53 -4.27 1.50
N ASP A 77 15.96 -5.42 1.87
CA ASP A 77 15.51 -6.49 0.98
C ASP A 77 13.98 -6.62 1.02
N TRP A 78 13.33 -6.13 -0.03
CA TRP A 78 11.87 -6.10 -0.12
C TRP A 78 11.22 -7.40 -0.56
N ARG A 79 12.02 -8.42 -0.87
CA ARG A 79 11.50 -9.78 -1.14
C ARG A 79 10.69 -10.35 0.02
N TRP A 80 10.94 -9.85 1.24
CA TRP A 80 10.23 -10.26 2.46
C TRP A 80 9.16 -9.28 2.94
N SER A 81 8.98 -8.15 2.25
CA SER A 81 8.03 -7.11 2.63
C SER A 81 6.62 -7.45 2.15
N HIS A 82 5.68 -7.67 3.08
CA HIS A 82 4.25 -7.80 2.74
C HIS A 82 3.66 -6.48 2.24
N ASP A 83 4.16 -5.33 2.71
CA ASP A 83 3.67 -4.04 2.22
C ASP A 83 4.06 -3.81 0.77
N PHE A 84 5.25 -4.27 0.35
CA PHE A 84 5.66 -4.25 -1.05
C PHE A 84 4.84 -5.24 -1.91
N GLU A 85 4.54 -6.42 -1.37
CA GLU A 85 3.64 -7.39 -2.01
C GLU A 85 2.27 -6.80 -2.31
N ASP A 86 1.68 -6.07 -1.36
CA ASP A 86 0.40 -5.39 -1.55
C ASP A 86 0.47 -4.33 -2.68
N ILE A 87 1.58 -3.59 -2.79
CA ILE A 87 1.81 -2.64 -3.89
C ILE A 87 1.88 -3.39 -5.22
N ILE A 88 2.69 -4.45 -5.33
CA ILE A 88 2.82 -5.25 -6.55
C ILE A 88 1.48 -5.83 -6.95
N TYR A 89 0.69 -6.33 -5.98
CA TYR A 89 -0.66 -6.84 -6.25
C TYR A 89 -1.55 -5.77 -6.92
N ILE A 90 -1.55 -4.54 -6.41
CA ILE A 90 -2.33 -3.45 -7.01
C ILE A 90 -1.84 -3.13 -8.42
N LEU A 91 -0.54 -3.02 -8.64
CA LEU A 91 0.02 -2.72 -9.97
C LEU A 91 -0.27 -3.84 -10.97
N ASN A 92 -0.28 -5.09 -10.51
CA ASN A 92 -0.52 -6.26 -11.37
C ASN A 92 -2.00 -6.42 -11.76
N TYR A 93 -2.93 -6.22 -10.79
CA TYR A 93 -4.33 -6.60 -10.97
C TYR A 93 -5.30 -5.43 -11.10
N CYS A 94 -4.85 -4.18 -10.94
CA CYS A 94 -5.69 -2.98 -11.06
C CYS A 94 -5.27 -2.12 -12.28
N PRO A 95 -5.59 -2.52 -13.51
CA PRO A 95 -5.11 -1.85 -14.73
C PRO A 95 -5.59 -0.39 -14.84
N THR A 96 -6.63 -0.02 -14.08
CA THR A 96 -7.14 1.35 -14.03
C THR A 96 -6.38 2.23 -13.02
N PHE A 97 -5.37 1.71 -12.31
CA PHE A 97 -4.66 2.45 -11.27
C PHE A 97 -4.10 3.79 -11.78
N ILE A 98 -3.39 3.79 -12.91
CA ILE A 98 -2.84 5.03 -13.53
C ILE A 98 -3.97 6.03 -13.83
N LEU A 99 -5.12 5.57 -14.31
CA LEU A 99 -6.26 6.46 -14.60
C LEU A 99 -6.80 7.12 -13.33
N THR A 100 -6.78 6.39 -12.19
CA THR A 100 -7.21 6.97 -10.91
C THR A 100 -6.27 8.07 -10.41
N LEU A 101 -4.99 8.04 -10.80
CA LEU A 101 -4.02 9.08 -10.46
C LEU A 101 -4.27 10.38 -11.22
N GLN A 102 -4.69 10.32 -12.48
CA GLN A 102 -4.87 11.50 -13.33
C GLN A 102 -5.90 12.51 -12.80
N SER A 103 -6.86 12.06 -12.00
CA SER A 103 -7.86 12.90 -11.33
C SER A 103 -7.58 13.14 -9.84
N GLY A 104 -6.41 12.75 -9.37
CA GLY A 104 -6.07 12.74 -7.96
C GLY A 104 -5.50 14.05 -7.40
N ASN A 105 -5.19 14.03 -6.11
CA ASN A 105 -4.53 15.12 -5.41
C ASN A 105 -3.08 15.30 -5.92
N VAL A 106 -2.73 16.52 -6.34
CA VAL A 106 -1.41 16.85 -6.92
C VAL A 106 -0.26 16.46 -5.97
N LYS A 107 -0.39 16.75 -4.67
CA LYS A 107 0.62 16.40 -3.66
C LYS A 107 0.85 14.87 -3.59
N LEU A 108 -0.24 14.10 -3.66
CA LEU A 108 -0.17 12.63 -3.67
C LEU A 108 0.49 12.11 -4.95
N ILE A 109 0.15 12.67 -6.10
CA ILE A 109 0.74 12.30 -7.39
C ILE A 109 2.24 12.56 -7.40
N GLU A 110 2.67 13.74 -6.99
CA GLU A 110 4.10 14.09 -6.90
C GLU A 110 4.86 13.18 -5.93
N TYR A 111 4.25 12.83 -4.80
CA TYR A 111 4.81 11.86 -3.87
C TYR A 111 4.98 10.49 -4.55
N LEU A 112 3.93 9.96 -5.19
CA LEU A 112 3.99 8.65 -5.86
C LEU A 112 5.01 8.63 -7.00
N LYS A 113 5.09 9.70 -7.80
CA LYS A 113 6.10 9.84 -8.87
C LYS A 113 7.51 9.72 -8.29
N LYS A 114 7.78 10.46 -7.21
CA LYS A 114 9.08 10.43 -6.55
C LYS A 114 9.39 9.04 -6.01
N GLU A 115 8.49 8.44 -5.25
CA GLU A 115 8.72 7.12 -4.62
C GLU A 115 8.92 6.03 -5.69
N PHE A 116 8.12 6.00 -6.76
CA PHE A 116 8.32 5.03 -7.84
C PHE A 116 9.59 5.28 -8.65
N SER A 117 10.02 6.54 -8.79
CA SER A 117 11.34 6.84 -9.36
C SER A 117 12.47 6.27 -8.49
N ASP A 118 12.40 6.46 -7.19
CA ASP A 118 13.40 5.92 -6.25
C ASP A 118 13.40 4.37 -6.26
N ILE A 119 12.21 3.74 -6.33
CA ILE A 119 12.06 2.29 -6.45
C ILE A 119 12.73 1.76 -7.72
N LEU A 120 12.49 2.39 -8.87
CA LEU A 120 13.09 1.98 -10.15
C LEU A 120 14.62 2.11 -10.17
N CYS A 121 15.22 2.90 -9.28
CA CYS A 121 16.67 3.02 -9.13
C CYS A 121 17.31 1.91 -8.29
N ARG A 122 16.52 1.03 -7.66
CA ARG A 122 17.05 -0.08 -6.86
C ARG A 122 17.70 -1.13 -7.75
N SER A 123 18.88 -1.60 -7.37
CA SER A 123 19.66 -2.58 -8.18
C SER A 123 18.94 -3.92 -8.35
N ASN A 124 18.10 -4.32 -7.39
CA ASN A 124 17.45 -5.62 -7.35
C ASN A 124 15.94 -5.56 -7.63
N ILE A 125 15.44 -4.42 -8.14
CA ILE A 125 13.98 -4.21 -8.26
C ILE A 125 13.29 -5.28 -9.09
N SER A 126 13.91 -5.74 -10.18
CA SER A 126 13.33 -6.80 -11.03
C SER A 126 13.12 -8.09 -10.24
N GLU A 127 14.12 -8.53 -9.47
CA GLU A 127 14.04 -9.72 -8.61
C GLU A 127 13.05 -9.52 -7.44
N GLU A 128 13.04 -8.33 -6.83
CA GLU A 128 12.11 -7.99 -5.76
C GLU A 128 10.65 -8.02 -6.23
N VAL A 129 10.35 -7.59 -7.47
CA VAL A 129 9.03 -7.68 -8.10
C VAL A 129 8.69 -9.12 -8.43
N GLU A 130 9.58 -9.85 -9.11
CA GLU A 130 9.38 -11.25 -9.51
C GLU A 130 9.02 -12.14 -8.32
N CYS A 131 9.73 -11.98 -7.18
CA CYS A 131 9.45 -12.72 -5.95
C CYS A 131 8.04 -12.49 -5.36
N LYS A 132 7.30 -11.46 -5.82
CA LYS A 132 5.93 -11.15 -5.37
C LYS A 132 4.86 -11.65 -6.31
N LEU A 133 5.26 -12.20 -7.44
CA LEU A 133 4.33 -12.73 -8.42
C LEU A 133 3.96 -14.18 -8.12
N PRO A 134 2.76 -14.63 -8.45
CA PRO A 134 2.40 -16.04 -8.41
C PRO A 134 3.33 -16.87 -9.29
N TYR A 135 3.55 -18.11 -8.91
CA TYR A 135 4.35 -19.05 -9.69
C TYR A 135 3.82 -19.18 -11.14
N GLY A 136 4.70 -18.95 -12.11
CA GLY A 136 4.36 -19.00 -13.55
C GLY A 136 3.89 -17.68 -14.14
N GLU A 137 3.92 -16.58 -13.38
CA GLU A 137 3.60 -15.20 -13.86
C GLU A 137 4.86 -14.32 -13.98
N ASP A 138 6.05 -14.92 -14.14
CA ASP A 138 7.35 -14.22 -14.18
C ASP A 138 7.42 -13.19 -15.33
N ASP A 139 6.69 -13.44 -16.44
CA ASP A 139 6.55 -12.52 -17.58
C ASP A 139 5.82 -11.21 -17.22
N ARG A 140 5.14 -11.17 -16.07
CA ARG A 140 4.46 -9.96 -15.56
C ARG A 140 5.42 -8.95 -14.93
N THR A 141 6.66 -9.33 -14.63
CA THR A 141 7.67 -8.44 -14.04
C THR A 141 7.88 -7.19 -14.90
N GLU A 142 8.14 -7.35 -16.19
CA GLU A 142 8.32 -6.22 -17.11
C GLU A 142 7.07 -5.33 -17.21
N TYR A 143 5.88 -5.93 -17.23
CA TYR A 143 4.63 -5.17 -17.20
C TYR A 143 4.53 -4.27 -15.96
N ILE A 144 4.87 -4.79 -14.78
CA ILE A 144 4.78 -4.01 -13.53
C ILE A 144 5.82 -2.88 -13.52
N LEU A 145 7.04 -3.15 -13.97
CA LEU A 145 8.07 -2.13 -14.13
C LEU A 145 7.63 -1.03 -15.11
N ASP A 146 6.95 -1.38 -16.18
CA ASP A 146 6.41 -0.40 -17.14
C ASP A 146 5.25 0.40 -16.53
N VAL A 147 4.39 -0.21 -15.71
CA VAL A 147 3.37 0.52 -14.92
C VAL A 147 4.04 1.54 -14.00
N MET A 148 5.11 1.16 -13.28
CA MET A 148 5.88 2.08 -12.42
C MET A 148 6.46 3.24 -13.23
N LYS A 149 7.09 2.98 -14.40
CA LYS A 149 7.57 4.02 -15.31
C LYS A 149 6.44 4.94 -15.79
N GLY A 150 5.26 4.37 -16.06
CA GLY A 150 4.06 5.12 -16.42
C GLY A 150 3.63 6.10 -15.33
N ILE A 151 3.70 5.70 -14.04
CA ILE A 151 3.40 6.58 -12.90
C ILE A 151 4.41 7.75 -12.82
N VAL A 152 5.70 7.47 -13.00
CA VAL A 152 6.76 8.50 -12.96
C VAL A 152 6.57 9.55 -14.06
N ASN A 153 6.01 9.17 -15.21
CA ASN A 153 5.83 10.03 -16.38
C ASN A 153 4.46 10.73 -16.45
N LEU A 154 3.61 10.62 -15.41
CA LEU A 154 2.38 11.40 -15.31
C LEU A 154 2.68 12.90 -15.21
#